data_f7dd35b6edfa9c487f13e0b71ea70934
#
_entry.id   f7dd35b6edfa9c487f13e0b71ea70934
#
_cell.length_a   1.000
_cell.length_b   1.000
_cell.length_c   1.000
_cell.angle_alpha   90.00
_cell.angle_beta   90.00
_cell.angle_gamma   90.00
#
_symmetry.space_group_name_H-M   'P 1'
#
loop_
_entity.id
_entity.type
_entity.pdbx_description
1 polymer ?
#
loop_
_entity_poly.entity_id
_entity_poly.type
_entity_poly.pdbx_seq_one_letter_code
_entity_poly.pdbx_strand_id
1 'polypeptide(L)'
;YTLSLHDALPICYEGQGPEHSSARLERFLQLCAEDNMQVMTPTTPAQIYHALRRQAVRPIRKPLIVMSPKSLLRHKLATSTLDELATGTFQTVIDEIDPINKADVTRLVLCGGKVYYDLLEKRRELELNHIAIVRVEQLYPYPQQRLAEVMAAYPNLKELVWTQEEPKNQGAWLFIVPRLFEDIIGSGRHIRISYAGREASAAPACGSPYLHAKQQAQLVND
;
A
#
# COMPACT_ATOMS: atom_id res chain seq x y z
N TYR A 1 -1.26 -29.12 -11.91
CA TYR A 1 -1.59 -28.34 -10.70
C TYR A 1 -2.16 -27.02 -11.15
N THR A 2 -3.47 -26.86 -11.01
CA THR A 2 -4.19 -25.64 -11.38
C THR A 2 -3.93 -24.60 -10.29
N LEU A 3 -3.28 -23.48 -10.63
CA LEU A 3 -3.31 -22.28 -9.80
C LEU A 3 -4.77 -21.83 -9.76
N SER A 4 -5.39 -21.91 -8.59
CA SER A 4 -6.73 -21.35 -8.42
C SER A 4 -6.61 -19.83 -8.42
N LEU A 5 -7.06 -19.20 -9.50
CA LEU A 5 -7.20 -17.75 -9.61
C LEU A 5 -8.30 -17.19 -8.69
N HIS A 6 -8.89 -18.01 -7.83
CA HIS A 6 -9.96 -17.63 -6.91
C HIS A 6 -9.46 -16.75 -5.75
N ASP A 7 -8.15 -16.61 -5.59
CA ASP A 7 -7.53 -15.84 -4.50
C ASP A 7 -7.18 -14.39 -4.90
N ALA A 8 -7.50 -13.97 -6.14
CA ALA A 8 -7.45 -12.58 -6.55
C ALA A 8 -8.79 -11.93 -6.20
N LEU A 9 -8.84 -11.26 -5.07
CA LEU A 9 -10.04 -10.54 -4.64
C LEU A 9 -10.05 -9.14 -5.27
N PRO A 10 -11.03 -8.82 -6.15
CA PRO A 10 -11.16 -7.48 -6.69
C PRO A 10 -11.70 -6.60 -5.59
N ILE A 11 -10.81 -5.84 -4.90
CA ILE A 11 -11.38 -4.91 -3.95
C ILE A 11 -10.35 -3.98 -3.32
N CYS A 12 -10.54 -2.73 -3.56
CA CYS A 12 -10.20 -1.63 -2.68
C CYS A 12 -11.49 -0.86 -2.39
N TYR A 13 -11.43 0.09 -1.49
CA TYR A 13 -12.54 0.99 -1.14
C TYR A 13 -12.83 1.94 -2.33
N GLU A 14 -13.52 1.44 -3.37
CA GLU A 14 -13.76 2.20 -4.61
C GLU A 14 -15.05 3.01 -4.60
N GLY A 15 -15.78 3.04 -3.48
CA GLY A 15 -17.00 3.84 -3.33
C GLY A 15 -18.20 3.35 -4.13
N GLN A 16 -18.12 2.21 -4.81
CA GLN A 16 -19.14 1.71 -5.75
C GLN A 16 -20.13 0.74 -5.12
N GLY A 17 -20.18 0.67 -3.80
CA GLY A 17 -21.08 -0.21 -3.09
C GLY A 17 -20.39 -1.40 -2.40
N PRO A 18 -21.15 -2.16 -1.58
CA PRO A 18 -20.57 -3.19 -0.71
C PRO A 18 -19.88 -4.33 -1.47
N GLU A 19 -20.39 -4.72 -2.63
CA GLU A 19 -19.84 -5.81 -3.45
C GLU A 19 -18.48 -5.47 -4.07
N HIS A 20 -18.16 -4.18 -4.18
CA HIS A 20 -16.88 -3.69 -4.69
C HIS A 20 -15.91 -3.25 -3.58
N SER A 21 -16.31 -3.34 -2.32
CA SER A 21 -15.53 -2.92 -1.15
C SER A 21 -15.55 -3.97 -0.04
N SER A 22 -15.74 -5.25 -0.38
CA SER A 22 -16.02 -6.33 0.58
C SER A 22 -14.87 -7.30 0.82
N ALA A 23 -13.66 -7.07 0.30
CA ALA A 23 -12.51 -7.97 0.46
C ALA A 23 -12.08 -8.15 1.90
N ARG A 24 -12.29 -7.12 2.73
CA ARG A 24 -11.94 -7.20 4.15
C ARG A 24 -10.46 -7.56 4.37
N LEU A 25 -9.59 -6.71 3.84
CA LEU A 25 -8.13 -6.84 3.99
C LEU A 25 -7.72 -7.12 5.43
N GLU A 26 -8.32 -6.42 6.39
CA GLU A 26 -8.08 -6.58 7.83
C GLU A 26 -8.29 -8.00 8.34
N ARG A 27 -9.23 -8.76 7.77
CA ARG A 27 -9.49 -10.15 8.18
C ARG A 27 -8.39 -11.09 7.73
N PHE A 28 -7.88 -10.93 6.51
CA PHE A 28 -6.73 -11.70 6.06
C PHE A 28 -5.51 -11.38 6.91
N LEU A 29 -5.25 -10.10 7.17
CA LEU A 29 -4.12 -9.68 8.00
C LEU A 29 -4.22 -10.20 9.44
N GLN A 30 -5.44 -10.29 9.98
CA GLN A 30 -5.68 -10.86 11.31
C GLN A 30 -5.35 -12.36 11.37
N LEU A 31 -5.51 -13.09 10.26
CA LEU A 31 -5.22 -14.53 10.17
C LEU A 31 -3.76 -14.83 9.83
N CYS A 32 -2.95 -13.82 9.57
CA CYS A 32 -1.55 -13.97 9.20
C CYS A 32 -0.67 -14.32 10.40
N ALA A 33 -0.04 -15.49 10.36
CA ALA A 33 0.95 -15.95 11.32
C ALA A 33 1.88 -16.99 10.67
N GLU A 34 3.11 -17.13 11.15
CA GLU A 34 4.06 -18.19 10.75
C GLU A 34 4.28 -18.28 9.23
N ASP A 35 4.19 -17.14 8.55
CA ASP A 35 4.26 -17.05 7.08
C ASP A 35 3.25 -17.94 6.35
N ASN A 36 2.05 -18.13 6.93
CA ASN A 36 1.02 -19.03 6.42
C ASN A 36 0.44 -18.63 5.06
N MET A 37 0.48 -17.35 4.71
CA MET A 37 -0.01 -16.81 3.44
C MET A 37 0.82 -15.60 2.97
N GLN A 38 0.50 -15.05 1.81
CA GLN A 38 1.02 -13.77 1.36
C GLN A 38 -0.16 -12.83 1.12
N VAL A 39 -0.06 -11.57 1.58
CA VAL A 39 -1.07 -10.53 1.37
C VAL A 39 -0.40 -9.33 0.71
N MET A 40 -0.90 -8.89 -0.44
CA MET A 40 -0.28 -7.82 -1.22
C MET A 40 -1.30 -6.94 -1.93
N THR A 41 -0.87 -5.73 -2.25
CA THR A 41 -1.63 -4.69 -2.94
C THR A 41 -0.80 -4.12 -4.10
N PRO A 42 -0.58 -4.90 -5.18
CA PRO A 42 0.28 -4.46 -6.27
C PRO A 42 -0.30 -3.24 -7.00
N THR A 43 0.55 -2.26 -7.27
CA THR A 43 0.13 -0.97 -7.84
C THR A 43 0.45 -0.81 -9.33
N THR A 44 1.29 -1.67 -9.91
CA THR A 44 1.66 -1.61 -11.33
C THR A 44 1.49 -2.96 -12.04
N PRO A 45 1.39 -2.98 -13.38
CA PRO A 45 1.36 -4.22 -14.16
C PRO A 45 2.57 -5.13 -13.91
N ALA A 46 3.78 -4.59 -13.80
CA ALA A 46 4.97 -5.38 -13.49
C ALA A 46 4.89 -6.04 -12.11
N GLN A 47 4.37 -5.32 -11.11
CA GLN A 47 4.21 -5.87 -9.76
C GLN A 47 3.25 -7.04 -9.72
N ILE A 48 2.07 -6.94 -10.36
CA ILE A 48 1.14 -8.07 -10.40
C ILE A 48 1.70 -9.26 -11.19
N TYR A 49 2.37 -8.99 -12.32
CA TYR A 49 3.04 -10.03 -13.10
C TYR A 49 4.09 -10.77 -12.27
N HIS A 50 4.99 -10.04 -11.61
CA HIS A 50 6.05 -10.65 -10.80
C HIS A 50 5.52 -11.31 -9.52
N ALA A 51 4.41 -10.84 -8.95
CA ALA A 51 3.73 -11.51 -7.84
C ALA A 51 3.25 -12.91 -8.26
N LEU A 52 2.54 -12.99 -9.39
CA LEU A 52 2.05 -14.26 -9.95
C LEU A 52 3.19 -15.18 -10.40
N ARG A 53 4.20 -14.62 -11.08
CA ARG A 53 5.40 -15.36 -11.45
C ARG A 53 6.12 -15.92 -10.22
N ARG A 54 6.30 -15.11 -9.17
CA ARG A 54 6.89 -15.56 -7.90
C ARG A 54 6.10 -16.70 -7.29
N GLN A 55 4.77 -16.61 -7.28
CA GLN A 55 3.89 -17.67 -6.76
C GLN A 55 4.00 -18.97 -7.54
N ALA A 56 4.16 -18.88 -8.85
CA ALA A 56 4.28 -20.06 -9.72
C ALA A 56 5.64 -20.78 -9.59
N VAL A 57 6.73 -19.98 -9.46
CA VAL A 57 8.10 -20.51 -9.50
C VAL A 57 8.59 -21.01 -8.14
N ARG A 58 8.10 -20.44 -7.03
CA ARG A 58 8.53 -20.85 -5.69
C ARG A 58 8.13 -22.30 -5.38
N PRO A 59 9.01 -23.06 -4.71
CA PRO A 59 8.68 -24.44 -4.27
C PRO A 59 7.67 -24.49 -3.10
N ILE A 60 7.31 -23.33 -2.56
CA ILE A 60 6.39 -23.18 -1.42
C ILE A 60 4.97 -22.99 -1.95
N ARG A 61 4.02 -23.76 -1.39
CA ARG A 61 2.58 -23.68 -1.72
C ARG A 61 1.81 -23.07 -0.54
N LYS A 62 1.75 -21.74 -0.52
CA LYS A 62 0.97 -20.97 0.45
C LYS A 62 0.00 -20.05 -0.30
N PRO A 63 -1.17 -19.74 0.25
CA PRO A 63 -2.13 -18.84 -0.37
C PRO A 63 -1.51 -17.47 -0.69
N LEU A 64 -1.87 -16.93 -1.84
CA LEU A 64 -1.55 -15.58 -2.28
C LEU A 64 -2.84 -14.76 -2.35
N ILE A 65 -2.98 -13.79 -1.48
CA ILE A 65 -4.10 -12.86 -1.44
C ILE A 65 -3.67 -11.56 -2.11
N VAL A 66 -4.33 -11.22 -3.21
CA VAL A 66 -4.04 -10.02 -4.00
C VAL A 66 -5.22 -9.06 -3.90
N MET A 67 -5.02 -7.90 -3.29
CA MET A 67 -5.97 -6.80 -3.31
C MET A 67 -5.77 -6.01 -4.61
N SER A 68 -6.77 -6.02 -5.49
CA SER A 68 -6.65 -5.48 -6.85
C SER A 68 -7.79 -4.51 -7.14
N PRO A 69 -7.55 -3.19 -7.08
CA PRO A 69 -8.56 -2.19 -7.42
C PRO A 69 -8.81 -2.18 -8.93
N LYS A 70 -10.09 -2.17 -9.34
CA LYS A 70 -10.49 -2.16 -10.75
C LYS A 70 -10.06 -0.90 -11.50
N SER A 71 -10.03 0.23 -10.80
CA SER A 71 -9.64 1.52 -11.37
C SER A 71 -8.21 1.52 -11.90
N LEU A 72 -7.28 0.78 -11.30
CA LEU A 72 -5.91 0.68 -11.77
C LEU A 72 -5.76 0.04 -13.15
N LEU A 73 -6.72 -0.79 -13.58
CA LEU A 73 -6.69 -1.40 -14.92
C LEU A 73 -6.72 -0.36 -16.07
N ARG A 74 -7.15 0.86 -15.79
CA ARG A 74 -7.26 1.95 -16.77
C ARG A 74 -6.58 3.23 -16.31
N HIS A 75 -5.83 3.19 -15.22
CA HIS A 75 -5.19 4.36 -14.65
C HIS A 75 -3.97 4.75 -15.49
N LYS A 76 -3.89 6.02 -15.93
CA LYS A 76 -2.85 6.51 -16.85
C LYS A 76 -1.43 6.39 -16.30
N LEU A 77 -1.26 6.50 -14.97
CA LEU A 77 0.03 6.42 -14.30
C LEU A 77 0.37 4.99 -13.87
N ALA A 78 -0.60 4.06 -13.82
CA ALA A 78 -0.39 2.66 -13.46
C ALA A 78 0.11 1.88 -14.67
N THR A 79 1.30 2.18 -15.12
CA THR A 79 1.96 1.56 -16.29
C THR A 79 3.27 0.91 -15.89
N SER A 80 3.78 0.05 -16.75
CA SER A 80 5.11 -0.55 -16.63
C SER A 80 5.76 -0.66 -17.99
N THR A 81 7.07 -0.55 -18.02
CA THR A 81 7.87 -0.77 -19.23
C THR A 81 8.00 -2.28 -19.53
N LEU A 82 8.33 -2.62 -20.77
CA LEU A 82 8.62 -4.00 -21.13
C LEU A 82 9.87 -4.52 -20.40
N ASP A 83 10.83 -3.65 -20.12
CA ASP A 83 12.04 -4.01 -19.38
C ASP A 83 11.72 -4.38 -17.94
N GLU A 84 10.87 -3.60 -17.25
CA GLU A 84 10.38 -3.95 -15.90
C GLU A 84 9.71 -5.33 -15.86
N LEU A 85 8.98 -5.72 -16.92
CA LEU A 85 8.37 -7.05 -17.03
C LEU A 85 9.39 -8.13 -17.32
N ALA A 86 10.40 -7.86 -18.17
CA ALA A 86 11.37 -8.85 -18.64
C ALA A 86 12.46 -9.14 -17.60
N THR A 87 13.02 -8.11 -16.98
CA THR A 87 14.20 -8.19 -16.12
C THR A 87 13.91 -7.93 -14.64
N GLY A 88 12.74 -7.38 -14.32
CA GLY A 88 12.35 -7.01 -12.96
C GLY A 88 12.03 -8.21 -12.06
N THR A 89 11.72 -7.87 -10.81
CA THR A 89 11.24 -8.81 -9.79
C THR A 89 10.15 -8.16 -8.96
N PHE A 90 9.38 -8.94 -8.19
CA PHE A 90 8.43 -8.38 -7.26
C PHE A 90 9.13 -7.62 -6.13
N GLN A 91 8.80 -6.35 -5.99
CA GLN A 91 9.30 -5.49 -4.92
C GLN A 91 8.26 -5.41 -3.80
N THR A 92 8.65 -5.76 -2.59
CA THR A 92 7.75 -5.74 -1.42
C THR A 92 7.44 -4.31 -0.95
N VAL A 93 8.39 -3.40 -1.18
CA VAL A 93 8.26 -1.95 -0.93
C VAL A 93 8.94 -1.22 -2.08
N ILE A 94 8.25 -0.25 -2.65
CA ILE A 94 8.77 0.63 -3.69
C ILE A 94 8.97 2.03 -3.08
N ASP A 95 10.20 2.48 -3.09
CA ASP A 95 10.60 3.81 -2.61
C ASP A 95 10.06 4.92 -3.53
N GLU A 96 10.26 6.16 -3.13
CA GLU A 96 9.93 7.34 -3.91
C GLU A 96 10.49 7.26 -5.33
N ILE A 97 9.67 7.55 -6.33
CA ILE A 97 10.05 7.47 -7.75
C ILE A 97 10.45 8.81 -8.36
N ASP A 98 10.01 9.92 -7.77
CA ASP A 98 10.39 11.24 -8.27
C ASP A 98 11.78 11.64 -7.76
N PRO A 99 12.53 12.44 -8.52
CA PRO A 99 13.91 12.81 -8.19
C PRO A 99 13.97 13.91 -7.10
N ILE A 100 13.40 13.64 -5.94
CA ILE A 100 13.46 14.54 -4.78
C ILE A 100 14.76 14.31 -3.99
N ASN A 101 15.26 15.36 -3.34
CA ASN A 101 16.42 15.23 -2.46
C ASN A 101 16.01 14.57 -1.14
N LYS A 102 16.48 13.38 -0.88
CA LYS A 102 16.15 12.61 0.34
C LYS A 102 16.55 13.31 1.65
N ALA A 103 17.55 14.19 1.60
CA ALA A 103 17.97 14.97 2.77
C ALA A 103 16.94 16.06 3.15
N ASP A 104 16.11 16.51 2.21
CA ASP A 104 15.08 17.53 2.46
C ASP A 104 13.77 16.91 2.95
N VAL A 105 13.64 15.59 2.86
CA VAL A 105 12.42 14.87 3.25
C VAL A 105 12.32 14.78 4.77
N THR A 106 11.23 15.33 5.30
CA THR A 106 10.90 15.30 6.74
C THR A 106 9.68 14.44 7.05
N ARG A 107 8.85 14.15 6.03
CA ARG A 107 7.65 13.31 6.14
C ARG A 107 7.72 12.19 5.11
N LEU A 108 7.50 10.96 5.57
CA LEU A 108 7.40 9.77 4.72
C LEU A 108 5.98 9.22 4.80
N VAL A 109 5.28 9.21 3.67
CA VAL A 109 3.93 8.66 3.54
C VAL A 109 4.03 7.23 3.06
N LEU A 110 3.61 6.28 3.87
CA LEU A 110 3.47 4.87 3.51
C LEU A 110 2.02 4.60 3.09
N CYS A 111 1.81 3.98 1.96
CA CYS A 111 0.48 3.61 1.49
C CYS A 111 0.50 2.30 0.71
N GLY A 112 -0.68 1.72 0.48
CA GLY A 112 -0.88 0.57 -0.40
C GLY A 112 -2.04 0.80 -1.36
N GLY A 113 -1.97 0.19 -2.55
CA GLY A 113 -3.06 0.27 -3.51
C GLY A 113 -3.18 1.60 -4.26
N LYS A 114 -4.38 1.89 -4.75
CA LYS A 114 -4.61 3.00 -5.69
C LYS A 114 -4.47 4.40 -5.10
N VAL A 115 -4.62 4.57 -3.79
CA VAL A 115 -4.45 5.88 -3.11
C VAL A 115 -3.08 6.50 -3.38
N TYR A 116 -2.08 5.68 -3.67
CA TYR A 116 -0.77 6.14 -4.08
C TYR A 116 -0.83 7.18 -5.22
N TYR A 117 -1.65 6.93 -6.23
CA TYR A 117 -1.73 7.80 -7.40
C TYR A 117 -2.38 9.14 -7.07
N ASP A 118 -3.43 9.15 -6.25
CA ASP A 118 -4.07 10.38 -5.80
C ASP A 118 -3.08 11.25 -4.99
N LEU A 119 -2.32 10.61 -4.09
CA LEU A 119 -1.28 11.28 -3.30
C LEU A 119 -0.15 11.81 -4.19
N LEU A 120 0.31 11.02 -5.17
CA LEU A 120 1.38 11.39 -6.08
C LEU A 120 0.99 12.61 -6.94
N GLU A 121 -0.21 12.60 -7.51
CA GLU A 121 -0.72 13.72 -8.30
C GLU A 121 -0.83 14.98 -7.46
N LYS A 122 -1.37 14.86 -6.23
CA LYS A 122 -1.52 16.01 -5.33
C LYS A 122 -0.18 16.57 -4.86
N ARG A 123 0.77 15.71 -4.51
CA ARG A 123 2.11 16.13 -4.10
C ARG A 123 2.82 16.88 -5.24
N ARG A 124 2.71 16.38 -6.47
CA ARG A 124 3.28 17.04 -7.67
C ARG A 124 2.61 18.38 -7.95
N GLU A 125 1.28 18.45 -7.86
CA GLU A 125 0.51 19.69 -8.02
C GLU A 125 0.96 20.78 -7.03
N LEU A 126 1.22 20.41 -5.78
CA LEU A 126 1.61 21.33 -4.71
C LEU A 126 3.13 21.47 -4.53
N GLU A 127 3.93 20.79 -5.34
CA GLU A 127 5.41 20.81 -5.30
C GLU A 127 6.00 20.50 -3.90
N LEU A 128 5.39 19.55 -3.17
CA LEU A 128 5.76 19.21 -1.79
C LEU A 128 6.98 18.29 -1.75
N ASN A 129 8.17 18.82 -2.02
CA ASN A 129 9.41 18.05 -2.12
C ASN A 129 9.96 17.55 -0.77
N HIS A 130 9.41 18.02 0.35
CA HIS A 130 9.75 17.53 1.69
C HIS A 130 8.94 16.30 2.12
N ILE A 131 8.05 15.80 1.25
CA ILE A 131 7.23 14.61 1.44
C ILE A 131 7.64 13.56 0.41
N ALA A 132 8.04 12.38 0.87
CA ALA A 132 8.24 11.20 0.02
C ALA A 132 7.07 10.24 0.17
N ILE A 133 6.67 9.57 -0.92
CA ILE A 133 5.57 8.59 -0.92
C ILE A 133 6.13 7.21 -1.25
N VAL A 134 5.97 6.28 -0.33
CA VAL A 134 6.48 4.91 -0.42
C VAL A 134 5.31 3.92 -0.48
N ARG A 135 5.37 3.04 -1.47
CA ARG A 135 4.35 2.00 -1.65
C ARG A 135 4.73 0.73 -0.91
N VAL A 136 3.86 0.27 -0.03
CA VAL A 136 3.96 -1.04 0.61
C VAL A 136 3.15 -2.02 -0.22
N GLU A 137 3.82 -2.69 -1.17
CA GLU A 137 3.20 -3.61 -2.12
C GLU A 137 2.85 -4.97 -1.48
N GLN A 138 3.60 -5.38 -0.46
CA GLN A 138 3.34 -6.58 0.32
C GLN A 138 3.16 -6.21 1.80
N LEU A 139 2.00 -6.57 2.36
CA LEU A 139 1.71 -6.37 3.77
C LEU A 139 2.15 -7.57 4.61
N TYR A 140 1.99 -8.78 4.06
CA TYR A 140 2.42 -9.99 4.76
C TYR A 140 3.05 -11.02 3.78
N PRO A 141 4.16 -11.68 4.14
CA PRO A 141 5.00 -11.39 5.29
C PRO A 141 5.45 -9.93 5.34
N TYR A 142 5.53 -9.36 6.54
CA TYR A 142 5.87 -7.97 6.74
C TYR A 142 7.29 -7.67 6.23
N PRO A 143 7.47 -6.69 5.34
CA PRO A 143 8.76 -6.42 4.70
C PRO A 143 9.69 -5.56 5.56
N GLN A 144 9.95 -5.97 6.79
CA GLN A 144 10.67 -5.23 7.82
C GLN A 144 12.02 -4.70 7.34
N GLN A 145 12.86 -5.59 6.80
CA GLN A 145 14.20 -5.19 6.34
C GLN A 145 14.12 -4.11 5.27
N ARG A 146 13.22 -4.28 4.28
CA ARG A 146 13.11 -3.33 3.18
C ARG A 146 12.56 -1.98 3.64
N LEU A 147 11.61 -1.96 4.57
CA LEU A 147 11.13 -0.72 5.19
C LEU A 147 12.22 -0.01 6.00
N ALA A 148 13.02 -0.75 6.76
CA ALA A 148 14.15 -0.20 7.49
C ALA A 148 15.18 0.44 6.55
N GLU A 149 15.53 -0.23 5.42
CA GLU A 149 16.42 0.32 4.39
C GLU A 149 15.87 1.63 3.79
N VAL A 150 14.57 1.64 3.46
CA VAL A 150 13.91 2.84 2.93
C VAL A 150 13.94 3.97 3.95
N MET A 151 13.55 3.73 5.19
CA MET A 151 13.58 4.76 6.24
C MET A 151 15.00 5.29 6.50
N ALA A 152 16.01 4.43 6.44
CA ALA A 152 17.41 4.83 6.62
C ALA A 152 17.91 5.77 5.51
N ALA A 153 17.32 5.69 4.31
CA ALA A 153 17.67 6.57 3.20
C ALA A 153 17.20 8.04 3.39
N TYR A 154 16.38 8.31 4.41
CA TYR A 154 15.85 9.64 4.73
C TYR A 154 16.40 10.13 6.07
N PRO A 155 17.57 10.80 6.10
CA PRO A 155 18.28 11.13 7.35
C PRO A 155 17.52 12.09 8.26
N ASN A 156 16.73 13.00 7.67
CA ASN A 156 16.00 14.04 8.39
C ASN A 156 14.52 13.71 8.62
N LEU A 157 14.14 12.45 8.46
CA LEU A 157 12.75 12.00 8.67
C LEU A 157 12.31 12.24 10.12
N LYS A 158 11.18 12.95 10.28
CA LYS A 158 10.56 13.30 11.56
C LYS A 158 9.19 12.63 11.73
N GLU A 159 8.51 12.35 10.63
CA GLU A 159 7.16 11.83 10.64
C GLU A 159 6.98 10.72 9.62
N LEU A 160 6.34 9.65 10.06
CA LEU A 160 5.91 8.51 9.26
C LEU A 160 4.39 8.48 9.28
N VAL A 161 3.77 8.64 8.11
CA VAL A 161 2.31 8.64 7.95
C VAL A 161 1.88 7.36 7.26
N TRP A 162 0.96 6.61 7.86
CA TRP A 162 0.25 5.56 7.14
C TRP A 162 -1.01 6.12 6.51
N THR A 163 -1.17 5.94 5.21
CA THR A 163 -2.35 6.37 4.46
C THR A 163 -3.05 5.19 3.80
N GLN A 164 -4.35 5.09 3.99
CA GLN A 164 -5.22 4.09 3.37
C GLN A 164 -6.60 4.65 3.07
N GLU A 165 -7.29 4.06 2.11
CA GLU A 165 -8.66 4.47 1.75
C GLU A 165 -9.72 3.86 2.66
N GLU A 166 -9.46 2.69 3.22
CA GLU A 166 -10.34 2.02 4.16
C GLU A 166 -10.49 2.85 5.45
N PRO A 167 -11.65 2.76 6.12
CA PRO A 167 -11.83 3.36 7.44
C PRO A 167 -10.76 2.91 8.44
N LYS A 168 -10.45 3.74 9.41
CA LYS A 168 -9.38 3.53 10.40
C LYS A 168 -9.44 2.19 11.14
N ASN A 169 -10.63 1.65 11.37
CA ASN A 169 -10.85 0.34 11.99
C ASN A 169 -10.80 -0.82 11.00
N GLN A 170 -10.61 -0.55 9.72
CA GLN A 170 -10.53 -1.54 8.62
C GLN A 170 -9.17 -1.39 7.91
N GLY A 171 -8.96 -2.18 6.85
CA GLY A 171 -7.73 -2.12 6.07
C GLY A 171 -6.50 -2.58 6.86
N ALA A 172 -5.35 -1.97 6.58
CA ALA A 172 -4.06 -2.40 7.11
C ALA A 172 -3.60 -1.66 8.37
N TRP A 173 -4.24 -0.54 8.76
CA TRP A 173 -3.75 0.31 9.85
C TRP A 173 -3.45 -0.45 11.14
N LEU A 174 -4.42 -1.23 11.64
CA LEU A 174 -4.26 -1.96 12.91
C LEU A 174 -3.21 -3.07 12.84
N PHE A 175 -2.91 -3.56 11.64
CA PHE A 175 -1.86 -4.55 11.43
C PHE A 175 -0.48 -3.90 11.31
N ILE A 176 -0.37 -2.76 10.62
CA ILE A 176 0.92 -2.16 10.27
C ILE A 176 1.50 -1.33 11.41
N VAL A 177 0.67 -0.59 12.17
CA VAL A 177 1.15 0.37 13.16
C VAL A 177 2.01 -0.24 14.28
N PRO A 178 1.68 -1.39 14.88
CA PRO A 178 2.54 -2.00 15.90
C PRO A 178 3.92 -2.34 15.35
N ARG A 179 3.99 -2.84 14.12
CA ARG A 179 5.24 -3.21 13.43
C ARG A 179 6.11 -2.01 13.10
N LEU A 180 5.50 -0.94 12.59
CA LEU A 180 6.20 0.32 12.35
C LEU A 180 6.74 0.91 13.66
N PHE A 181 5.99 0.76 14.74
CA PHE A 181 6.42 1.22 16.05
C PHE A 181 7.65 0.45 16.55
N GLU A 182 7.65 -0.88 16.40
CA GLU A 182 8.79 -1.75 16.72
C GLU A 182 10.03 -1.38 15.87
N ASP A 183 9.84 -1.14 14.56
CA ASP A 183 10.92 -0.75 13.65
C ASP A 183 11.54 0.61 14.04
N ILE A 184 10.72 1.59 14.42
CA ILE A 184 11.20 2.91 14.87
C ILE A 184 11.97 2.78 16.19
N ILE A 185 11.43 2.03 17.15
CA ILE A 185 12.15 1.77 18.43
C ILE A 185 13.48 1.10 18.14
N GLY A 186 13.48 0.06 17.31
CA GLY A 186 14.70 -0.67 16.93
C GLY A 186 15.74 0.19 16.22
N SER A 187 15.31 1.22 15.49
CA SER A 187 16.20 2.16 14.80
C SER A 187 16.86 3.20 15.72
N GLY A 188 16.37 3.37 16.95
CA GLY A 188 16.80 4.41 17.88
C GLY A 188 16.45 5.84 17.47
N ARG A 189 15.61 6.02 16.44
CA ARG A 189 15.21 7.33 15.91
C ARG A 189 13.92 7.82 16.58
N HIS A 190 13.80 9.14 16.73
CA HIS A 190 12.58 9.78 17.20
C HIS A 190 11.71 10.19 16.02
N ILE A 191 10.88 9.27 15.54
CA ILE A 191 9.96 9.47 14.42
C ILE A 191 8.53 9.35 14.94
N ARG A 192 7.70 10.35 14.67
CA ARG A 192 6.28 10.31 15.00
C ARG A 192 5.53 9.44 13.99
N ILE A 193 4.67 8.52 14.45
CA ILE A 193 3.73 7.80 13.58
C ILE A 193 2.39 8.53 13.64
N SER A 194 1.80 8.75 12.47
CA SER A 194 0.47 9.32 12.31
C SER A 194 -0.34 8.54 11.26
N TYR A 195 -1.63 8.82 11.21
CA TYR A 195 -2.58 8.23 10.30
C TYR A 195 -3.28 9.30 9.49
N ALA A 196 -3.33 9.13 8.18
CA ALA A 196 -4.16 9.90 7.26
C ALA A 196 -5.14 8.96 6.56
N GLY A 197 -6.43 9.20 6.68
CA GLY A 197 -7.46 8.32 6.10
C GLY A 197 -8.84 8.60 6.67
N ARG A 198 -9.80 7.76 6.30
CA ARG A 198 -11.18 7.89 6.75
C ARG A 198 -11.33 7.56 8.24
N GLU A 199 -12.26 8.22 8.89
CA GLU A 199 -12.68 7.89 10.25
C GLU A 199 -13.20 6.44 10.34
N ALA A 200 -13.25 5.91 11.57
CA ALA A 200 -13.78 4.57 11.81
C ALA A 200 -15.25 4.47 11.35
N SER A 201 -15.57 3.37 10.67
CA SER A 201 -16.91 3.11 10.13
C SER A 201 -17.27 1.65 10.24
N ALA A 202 -18.53 1.35 10.53
CA ALA A 202 -19.06 -0.01 10.49
C ALA A 202 -19.35 -0.47 9.05
N ALA A 203 -19.58 0.48 8.13
CA ALA A 203 -19.91 0.19 6.74
C ALA A 203 -18.63 -0.13 5.92
N PRO A 204 -18.69 -1.09 4.98
CA PRO A 204 -17.58 -1.40 4.08
C PRO A 204 -17.42 -0.40 2.93
N ALA A 205 -18.38 0.51 2.73
CA ALA A 205 -18.37 1.53 1.68
C ALA A 205 -19.26 2.71 2.08
N CYS A 206 -19.00 3.89 1.50
CA CYS A 206 -19.79 5.10 1.77
C CYS A 206 -21.24 5.03 1.31
N GLY A 207 -21.59 4.17 0.34
CA GLY A 207 -22.93 4.10 -0.24
C GLY A 207 -23.34 5.32 -1.08
N SER A 208 -22.51 6.37 -1.14
CA SER A 208 -22.76 7.60 -1.88
C SER A 208 -21.49 8.05 -2.60
N PRO A 209 -21.50 8.19 -3.94
CA PRO A 209 -20.36 8.68 -4.71
C PRO A 209 -19.92 10.09 -4.28
N TYR A 210 -20.86 10.95 -3.94
CA TYR A 210 -20.56 12.30 -3.46
C TYR A 210 -19.78 12.29 -2.14
N LEU A 211 -20.26 11.49 -1.18
CA LEU A 211 -19.58 11.36 0.12
C LEU A 211 -18.20 10.72 -0.04
N HIS A 212 -18.08 9.73 -0.92
CA HIS A 212 -16.80 9.10 -1.25
C HIS A 212 -15.80 10.13 -1.79
N ALA A 213 -16.21 10.94 -2.78
CA ALA A 213 -15.34 11.95 -3.38
C ALA A 213 -14.89 13.01 -2.34
N LYS A 214 -15.83 13.45 -1.48
CA LYS A 214 -15.51 14.40 -0.40
C LYS A 214 -14.48 13.83 0.58
N GLN A 215 -14.67 12.59 1.03
CA GLN A 215 -13.76 11.93 1.96
C GLN A 215 -12.39 11.63 1.32
N GLN A 216 -12.38 11.28 0.02
CA GLN A 216 -11.14 11.06 -0.72
C GLN A 216 -10.33 12.34 -0.83
N ALA A 217 -10.97 13.46 -1.18
CA ALA A 217 -10.33 14.77 -1.24
C ALA A 217 -9.76 15.19 0.12
N GLN A 218 -10.48 14.94 1.22
CA GLN A 218 -10.00 15.22 2.57
C GLN A 218 -8.77 14.39 2.90
N LEU A 219 -8.81 13.06 2.70
CA LEU A 219 -7.73 12.13 2.95
C LEU A 219 -6.43 12.52 2.23
N VAL A 220 -6.56 13.01 0.99
CA VAL A 220 -5.40 13.40 0.16
C VAL A 220 -4.82 14.75 0.59
N ASN A 221 -5.60 15.60 1.27
CA ASN A 221 -5.14 16.90 1.76
C ASN A 221 -4.60 16.87 3.20
N ASP A 222 -4.87 15.80 3.99
CA ASP A 222 -4.36 15.59 5.35
C ASP A 222 -2.88 15.16 5.35
#